data_c4f38f9f286994532f8d7270308a38e5
#
_entry.id   c4f38f9f286994532f8d7270308a38e5
#
_cell.length_a   1.000
_cell.length_b   1.000
_cell.length_c   1.000
_cell.angle_alpha   90.00
_cell.angle_beta   90.00
_cell.angle_gamma   90.00
#
_symmetry.space_group_name_H-M   'P 1'
#
loop_
_entity.id
_entity.type
_entity.pdbx_description
1 polymer ?
#
loop_
_entity_poly.entity_id
_entity_poly.type
_entity_poly.pdbx_seq_one_letter_code
_entity_poly.pdbx_strand_id
1 'polypeptide(L)'
;MNARLSTPMNSRIPSQNLAHQAKTKRMVQLALMISIIFVMAFSPLGYLRTPGLTITFLTVPVAVGAVLMGPLAGAVCGLAFGITSLITAMTGGSPFSSMLLSINPLALAFTCLVPRVLEGWLCGLIFAALRPRFKNASYFIACLACPLLNTVLFMSSLILFFYNTDYVQGLAASLGASHPLIFVILFVGIQGAIEAAACTVLGSAVSRTLAAALKR
;
A
#
# COMPACT_ATOMS: atom_id res chain seq x y z
N MET A 1 27.29 -26.76 -61.58
CA MET A 1 27.42 -25.46 -60.89
C MET A 1 26.12 -25.17 -60.20
N ASN A 2 25.96 -25.66 -58.94
CA ASN A 2 24.73 -25.58 -58.17
C ASN A 2 24.91 -24.56 -57.04
N ALA A 3 24.39 -23.38 -57.24
CA ALA A 3 24.27 -22.35 -56.19
C ALA A 3 23.13 -22.74 -55.26
N ARG A 4 23.45 -23.21 -54.03
CA ARG A 4 22.48 -23.38 -52.95
C ARG A 4 22.19 -21.99 -52.38
N LEU A 5 21.01 -21.46 -52.68
CA LEU A 5 20.44 -20.32 -52.00
C LEU A 5 20.13 -20.70 -50.56
N SER A 6 20.95 -20.23 -49.62
CA SER A 6 20.70 -20.29 -48.21
C SER A 6 19.60 -19.26 -47.87
N THR A 7 18.40 -19.75 -47.67
CA THR A 7 17.28 -18.94 -47.14
C THR A 7 17.61 -18.54 -45.69
N PRO A 8 17.63 -17.25 -45.33
CA PRO A 8 17.81 -16.88 -43.94
C PRO A 8 16.57 -17.31 -43.14
N MET A 9 16.77 -18.20 -42.21
CA MET A 9 15.79 -18.68 -41.27
C MET A 9 15.41 -17.51 -40.35
N ASN A 10 14.40 -16.73 -40.79
CA ASN A 10 13.82 -15.61 -40.02
C ASN A 10 13.07 -16.18 -38.82
N SER A 11 13.76 -16.32 -37.73
CA SER A 11 13.18 -16.71 -36.42
C SER A 11 12.30 -15.58 -35.87
N ARG A 12 11.14 -15.36 -36.48
CA ARG A 12 10.08 -14.54 -35.87
C ARG A 12 9.63 -15.30 -34.63
N ILE A 13 10.12 -14.88 -33.48
CA ILE A 13 9.53 -15.28 -32.19
C ILE A 13 8.06 -14.92 -32.28
N PRO A 14 7.13 -15.89 -32.15
CA PRO A 14 5.71 -15.59 -32.24
C PRO A 14 5.34 -14.50 -31.26
N SER A 15 4.64 -13.46 -31.67
CA SER A 15 4.21 -12.33 -30.83
C SER A 15 3.44 -12.77 -29.56
N GLN A 16 2.80 -13.93 -29.62
CA GLN A 16 2.16 -14.58 -28.49
C GLN A 16 3.13 -14.96 -27.36
N ASN A 17 4.35 -15.40 -27.67
CA ASN A 17 5.35 -15.76 -26.66
C ASN A 17 5.86 -14.53 -25.89
N LEU A 18 6.03 -13.40 -26.57
CA LEU A 18 6.42 -12.13 -25.92
C LEU A 18 5.33 -11.59 -24.99
N ALA A 19 4.08 -11.65 -25.42
CA ALA A 19 2.94 -11.24 -24.60
C ALA A 19 2.78 -12.15 -23.36
N HIS A 20 2.97 -13.46 -23.53
CA HIS A 20 2.91 -14.42 -22.44
C HIS A 20 4.04 -14.19 -21.42
N GLN A 21 5.26 -13.98 -21.88
CA GLN A 21 6.43 -13.67 -21.03
C GLN A 21 6.23 -12.37 -20.24
N ALA A 22 5.70 -11.32 -20.87
CA ALA A 22 5.40 -10.05 -20.19
C ALA A 22 4.35 -10.22 -19.09
N LYS A 23 3.29 -11.01 -19.35
CA LYS A 23 2.25 -11.33 -18.36
C LYS A 23 2.82 -12.13 -17.19
N THR A 24 3.60 -13.16 -17.46
CA THR A 24 4.26 -13.98 -16.43
C THR A 24 5.20 -13.15 -15.57
N LYS A 25 6.04 -12.30 -16.17
CA LYS A 25 6.93 -11.38 -15.45
C LYS A 25 6.15 -10.47 -14.49
N ARG A 26 5.03 -9.91 -14.96
CA ARG A 26 4.17 -9.05 -14.14
C ARG A 26 3.53 -9.80 -12.96
N MET A 27 3.07 -11.04 -13.18
CA MET A 27 2.53 -11.89 -12.12
C MET A 27 3.58 -12.24 -11.06
N VAL A 28 4.81 -12.57 -11.48
CA VAL A 28 5.92 -12.86 -10.56
C VAL A 28 6.29 -11.63 -9.73
N GLN A 29 6.35 -10.47 -10.35
CA GLN A 29 6.63 -9.22 -9.64
C GLN A 29 5.54 -8.91 -8.60
N LEU A 30 4.26 -9.10 -8.95
CA LEU A 30 3.14 -8.90 -8.03
C LEU A 30 3.19 -9.89 -6.86
N ALA A 31 3.44 -11.16 -7.13
CA ALA A 31 3.59 -12.18 -6.09
C ALA A 31 4.76 -11.85 -5.14
N LEU A 32 5.87 -11.34 -5.66
CA LEU A 32 7.00 -10.91 -4.85
C LEU A 32 6.62 -9.73 -3.94
N MET A 33 5.90 -8.72 -4.45
CA MET A 33 5.43 -7.59 -3.64
C MET A 33 4.48 -8.04 -2.53
N ILE A 34 3.54 -8.93 -2.83
CA ILE A 34 2.63 -9.52 -1.84
C ILE A 34 3.42 -10.27 -0.77
N SER A 35 4.40 -11.09 -1.16
CA SER A 35 5.26 -11.82 -0.23
C SER A 35 6.04 -10.88 0.70
N ILE A 36 6.57 -9.77 0.17
CA ILE A 36 7.25 -8.74 0.97
C ILE A 36 6.28 -8.12 1.98
N ILE A 37 5.04 -7.81 1.58
CA ILE A 37 4.01 -7.27 2.49
C ILE A 37 3.74 -8.25 3.63
N PHE A 38 3.56 -9.55 3.33
CA PHE A 38 3.33 -10.56 4.37
C PHE A 38 4.53 -10.72 5.30
N VAL A 39 5.74 -10.83 4.77
CA VAL A 39 6.97 -10.93 5.58
C VAL A 39 7.14 -9.71 6.47
N MET A 40 6.94 -8.51 5.94
CA MET A 40 7.00 -7.27 6.72
C MET A 40 5.91 -7.23 7.80
N ALA A 41 4.67 -7.61 7.48
CA ALA A 41 3.54 -7.55 8.40
C ALA A 41 3.74 -8.43 9.65
N PHE A 42 4.37 -9.59 9.50
CA PHE A 42 4.61 -10.53 10.60
C PHE A 42 6.04 -10.45 11.18
N SER A 43 6.83 -9.47 10.73
CA SER A 43 8.15 -9.16 11.28
C SER A 43 8.16 -7.80 11.99
N PRO A 44 9.15 -7.53 12.87
CA PRO A 44 9.30 -6.21 13.49
C PRO A 44 9.51 -5.06 12.50
N LEU A 45 9.89 -5.37 11.25
CA LEU A 45 10.13 -4.38 10.20
C LEU A 45 8.85 -3.70 9.69
N GLY A 46 7.69 -4.37 9.78
CA GLY A 46 6.42 -3.80 9.30
C GLY A 46 5.77 -2.85 10.28
N TYR A 47 6.00 -3.06 11.59
CA TYR A 47 5.39 -2.28 12.65
C TYR A 47 6.44 -1.92 13.72
N LEU A 48 6.90 -0.69 13.73
CA LEU A 48 7.68 -0.16 14.84
C LEU A 48 6.74 0.19 16.00
N ARG A 49 6.70 -0.68 17.00
CA ARG A 49 5.93 -0.46 18.24
C ARG A 49 6.79 0.32 19.22
N THR A 50 6.48 1.60 19.38
CA THR A 50 7.00 2.41 20.49
C THR A 50 5.91 2.54 21.55
N PRO A 51 6.24 2.81 22.83
CA PRO A 51 5.24 3.06 23.86
C PRO A 51 4.30 4.20 23.42
N GLY A 52 3.03 3.85 23.09
CA GLY A 52 2.01 4.78 22.65
C GLY A 52 1.89 5.02 21.14
N LEU A 53 2.82 4.51 20.30
CA LEU A 53 2.81 4.75 18.86
C LEU A 53 3.15 3.46 18.07
N THR A 54 2.35 3.14 17.06
CA THR A 54 2.65 2.05 16.12
C THR A 54 2.85 2.64 14.72
N ILE A 55 4.09 2.76 14.28
CA ILE A 55 4.44 3.26 12.95
C ILE A 55 4.40 2.11 11.96
N THR A 56 3.69 2.27 10.84
CA THR A 56 3.51 1.24 9.81
C THR A 56 4.35 1.54 8.57
N PHE A 57 5.25 0.61 8.21
CA PHE A 57 6.02 0.72 6.96
C PHE A 57 5.41 -0.06 5.78
N LEU A 58 4.26 -0.71 5.98
CA LEU A 58 3.58 -1.51 4.96
C LEU A 58 3.03 -0.69 3.79
N THR A 59 2.84 0.61 3.97
CA THR A 59 2.50 1.56 2.90
C THR A 59 3.61 1.68 1.84
N VAL A 60 4.89 1.44 2.22
CA VAL A 60 6.04 1.51 1.28
C VAL A 60 5.92 0.48 0.15
N PRO A 61 5.82 -0.85 0.40
CA PRO A 61 5.66 -1.82 -0.66
C PRO A 61 4.35 -1.66 -1.44
N VAL A 62 3.26 -1.16 -0.82
CA VAL A 62 2.02 -0.83 -1.53
C VAL A 62 2.26 0.30 -2.53
N ALA A 63 2.92 1.39 -2.13
CA ALA A 63 3.26 2.51 -3.01
C ALA A 63 4.19 2.07 -4.15
N VAL A 64 5.23 1.27 -3.85
CA VAL A 64 6.16 0.71 -4.86
C VAL A 64 5.41 -0.15 -5.88
N GLY A 65 4.53 -1.04 -5.42
CA GLY A 65 3.68 -1.87 -6.27
C GLY A 65 2.76 -1.04 -7.18
N ALA A 66 2.09 -0.03 -6.62
CA ALA A 66 1.23 0.89 -7.35
C ALA A 66 1.98 1.69 -8.44
N VAL A 67 3.16 2.20 -8.10
CA VAL A 67 4.00 3.02 -8.98
C VAL A 67 4.63 2.21 -10.12
N LEU A 68 5.12 0.99 -9.84
CA LEU A 68 5.81 0.17 -10.83
C LEU A 68 4.86 -0.62 -11.74
N MET A 69 3.76 -1.11 -11.20
CA MET A 69 2.85 -2.03 -11.89
C MET A 69 1.47 -1.44 -12.18
N GLY A 70 1.21 -0.22 -11.70
CA GLY A 70 -0.02 0.53 -11.96
C GLY A 70 -1.15 0.30 -10.95
N PRO A 71 -2.32 0.97 -11.16
CA PRO A 71 -3.39 1.07 -10.14
C PRO A 71 -3.95 -0.27 -9.67
N LEU A 72 -4.19 -1.22 -10.58
CA LEU A 72 -4.72 -2.54 -10.21
C LEU A 72 -3.74 -3.35 -9.35
N ALA A 73 -2.45 -3.27 -9.64
CA ALA A 73 -1.44 -3.93 -8.81
C ALA A 73 -1.34 -3.26 -7.44
N GLY A 74 -1.45 -1.94 -7.38
CA GLY A 74 -1.56 -1.18 -6.13
C GLY A 74 -2.76 -1.62 -5.29
N ALA A 75 -3.94 -1.79 -5.90
CA ALA A 75 -5.14 -2.30 -5.23
C ALA A 75 -4.93 -3.71 -4.64
N VAL A 76 -4.29 -4.61 -5.39
CA VAL A 76 -3.98 -5.97 -4.92
C VAL A 76 -2.95 -5.95 -3.77
N CYS A 77 -1.92 -5.12 -3.85
CA CYS A 77 -0.97 -4.91 -2.75
C CYS A 77 -1.67 -4.33 -1.51
N GLY A 78 -2.58 -3.36 -1.71
CA GLY A 78 -3.42 -2.80 -0.65
C GLY A 78 -4.34 -3.84 -0.02
N LEU A 79 -4.92 -4.74 -0.83
CA LEU A 79 -5.71 -5.86 -0.33
C LEU A 79 -4.87 -6.80 0.54
N ALA A 80 -3.67 -7.15 0.11
CA ALA A 80 -2.74 -7.95 0.89
C ALA A 80 -2.41 -7.29 2.24
N PHE A 81 -2.15 -5.97 2.24
CA PHE A 81 -1.97 -5.19 3.46
C PHE A 81 -3.21 -5.21 4.35
N GLY A 82 -4.42 -5.04 3.77
CA GLY A 82 -5.68 -5.10 4.52
C GLY A 82 -5.91 -6.47 5.18
N ILE A 83 -5.62 -7.56 4.47
CA ILE A 83 -5.71 -8.92 5.00
C ILE A 83 -4.75 -9.12 6.18
N THR A 84 -3.48 -8.68 6.06
CA THR A 84 -2.52 -8.77 7.17
C THR A 84 -2.95 -7.95 8.38
N SER A 85 -3.55 -6.77 8.17
CA SER A 85 -4.11 -5.95 9.25
C SER A 85 -5.26 -6.65 9.97
N LEU A 86 -6.15 -7.32 9.22
CA LEU A 86 -7.25 -8.08 9.80
C LEU A 86 -6.74 -9.30 10.60
N ILE A 87 -5.77 -10.04 10.05
CA ILE A 87 -5.12 -11.16 10.77
C ILE A 87 -4.48 -10.65 12.07
N THR A 88 -3.78 -9.52 12.03
CA THR A 88 -3.15 -8.90 13.21
C THR A 88 -4.18 -8.52 14.28
N ALA A 89 -5.36 -8.03 13.87
CA ALA A 89 -6.47 -7.76 14.79
C ALA A 89 -7.02 -9.05 15.43
N MET A 90 -7.18 -10.12 14.65
CA MET A 90 -7.68 -11.41 15.12
C MET A 90 -6.69 -12.14 16.04
N THR A 91 -5.40 -11.99 15.82
CA THR A 91 -4.34 -12.63 16.62
C THR A 91 -3.93 -11.82 17.86
N GLY A 92 -4.58 -10.70 18.14
CA GLY A 92 -4.24 -9.85 19.29
C GLY A 92 -2.95 -9.03 19.11
N GLY A 93 -2.40 -9.00 17.90
CA GLY A 93 -1.18 -8.26 17.59
C GLY A 93 -1.33 -6.73 17.64
N SER A 94 -2.56 -6.22 17.63
CA SER A 94 -2.91 -4.81 17.79
C SER A 94 -4.06 -4.68 18.80
N PRO A 95 -3.81 -4.28 20.05
CA PRO A 95 -4.85 -4.14 21.08
C PRO A 95 -6.01 -3.26 20.64
N PHE A 96 -5.70 -2.14 19.97
CA PHE A 96 -6.71 -1.23 19.42
C PHE A 96 -7.64 -1.95 18.42
N SER A 97 -7.09 -2.62 17.43
CA SER A 97 -7.89 -3.32 16.40
C SER A 97 -8.63 -4.53 16.98
N SER A 98 -8.06 -5.20 17.98
CA SER A 98 -8.72 -6.34 18.66
C SER A 98 -9.94 -5.89 19.46
N MET A 99 -9.88 -4.71 20.09
CA MET A 99 -11.06 -4.12 20.75
C MET A 99 -12.14 -3.76 19.74
N LEU A 100 -11.79 -3.17 18.61
CA LEU A 100 -12.77 -2.89 17.55
C LEU A 100 -13.39 -4.16 16.97
N LEU A 101 -12.60 -5.26 16.89
CA LEU A 101 -13.08 -6.57 16.44
C LEU A 101 -14.17 -7.11 17.38
N SER A 102 -14.01 -6.96 18.70
CA SER A 102 -15.00 -7.41 19.67
C SER A 102 -16.30 -6.60 19.64
N ILE A 103 -16.24 -5.33 19.20
CA ILE A 103 -17.42 -4.44 19.09
C ILE A 103 -18.21 -4.76 17.82
N ASN A 104 -17.54 -4.76 16.65
CA ASN A 104 -18.20 -5.04 15.37
C ASN A 104 -17.19 -5.63 14.35
N PRO A 105 -17.19 -6.97 14.17
CA PRO A 105 -16.26 -7.66 13.27
C PRO A 105 -16.41 -7.23 11.80
N LEU A 106 -17.66 -7.02 11.33
CA LEU A 106 -17.92 -6.65 9.94
C LEU A 106 -17.45 -5.23 9.63
N ALA A 107 -17.71 -4.30 10.54
CA ALA A 107 -17.24 -2.93 10.42
C ALA A 107 -15.71 -2.86 10.44
N LEU A 108 -15.05 -3.66 11.29
CA LEU A 108 -13.59 -3.75 11.29
C LEU A 108 -13.04 -4.35 10.00
N ALA A 109 -13.64 -5.43 9.50
CA ALA A 109 -13.22 -6.03 8.22
C ALA A 109 -13.29 -5.00 7.09
N PHE A 110 -14.39 -4.23 7.00
CA PHE A 110 -14.52 -3.12 6.06
C PHE A 110 -13.41 -2.08 6.25
N THR A 111 -13.19 -1.62 7.49
CA THR A 111 -12.18 -0.60 7.84
C THR A 111 -10.75 -1.09 7.57
N CYS A 112 -10.49 -2.39 7.67
CA CYS A 112 -9.18 -2.96 7.33
C CYS A 112 -8.98 -3.17 5.84
N LEU A 113 -9.99 -3.55 5.07
CA LEU A 113 -9.82 -3.96 3.68
C LEU A 113 -10.05 -2.80 2.70
N VAL A 114 -11.20 -2.13 2.78
CA VAL A 114 -11.62 -1.14 1.78
C VAL A 114 -10.67 0.06 1.70
N PRO A 115 -10.27 0.71 2.81
CA PRO A 115 -9.33 1.82 2.77
C PRO A 115 -7.98 1.45 2.13
N ARG A 116 -7.46 0.26 2.42
CA ARG A 116 -6.16 -0.19 1.88
C ARG A 116 -6.20 -0.51 0.40
N VAL A 117 -7.29 -1.11 -0.07
CA VAL A 117 -7.50 -1.33 -1.51
C VAL A 117 -7.59 0.00 -2.25
N LEU A 118 -8.38 0.95 -1.72
CA LEU A 118 -8.54 2.28 -2.29
C LEU A 118 -7.23 3.08 -2.26
N GLU A 119 -6.48 3.03 -1.16
CA GLU A 119 -5.17 3.64 -1.01
C GLU A 119 -4.23 3.23 -2.16
N GLY A 120 -4.02 1.93 -2.34
CA GLY A 120 -3.14 1.40 -3.38
C GLY A 120 -3.63 1.72 -4.79
N TRP A 121 -4.93 1.65 -5.02
CA TRP A 121 -5.55 1.99 -6.31
C TRP A 121 -5.38 3.47 -6.66
N LEU A 122 -5.75 4.37 -5.73
CA LEU A 122 -5.65 5.82 -5.91
C LEU A 122 -4.18 6.27 -6.04
N CYS A 123 -3.27 5.70 -5.25
CA CYS A 123 -1.83 5.96 -5.37
C CYS A 123 -1.34 5.68 -6.81
N GLY A 124 -1.72 4.54 -7.38
CA GLY A 124 -1.39 4.18 -8.76
C GLY A 124 -2.02 5.10 -9.80
N LEU A 125 -3.26 5.57 -9.58
CA LEU A 125 -3.94 6.54 -10.45
C LEU A 125 -3.24 7.90 -10.42
N ILE A 126 -2.89 8.39 -9.22
CA ILE A 126 -2.15 9.65 -9.03
C ILE A 126 -0.82 9.58 -9.78
N PHE A 127 -0.09 8.47 -9.63
CA PHE A 127 1.16 8.29 -10.36
C PHE A 127 0.96 8.30 -11.87
N ALA A 128 -0.01 7.55 -12.38
CA ALA A 128 -0.30 7.48 -13.81
C ALA A 128 -0.69 8.85 -14.40
N ALA A 129 -1.48 9.63 -13.67
CA ALA A 129 -1.89 10.98 -14.08
C ALA A 129 -0.73 12.00 -14.07
N LEU A 130 0.16 11.89 -13.07
CA LEU A 130 1.27 12.86 -12.93
C LEU A 130 2.50 12.51 -13.77
N ARG A 131 2.70 11.24 -14.11
CA ARG A 131 3.87 10.75 -14.82
C ARG A 131 4.16 11.49 -16.14
N PRO A 132 3.18 11.79 -17.01
CA PRO A 132 3.41 12.50 -18.27
C PRO A 132 3.95 13.91 -18.05
N ARG A 133 3.51 14.60 -16.97
CA ARG A 133 3.80 16.01 -16.73
C ARG A 133 5.02 16.22 -15.83
N PHE A 134 5.21 15.36 -14.81
CA PHE A 134 6.22 15.52 -13.75
C PHE A 134 7.11 14.30 -13.62
N LYS A 135 7.85 13.93 -14.67
CA LYS A 135 8.65 12.69 -14.78
C LYS A 135 9.23 12.15 -13.46
N ASN A 136 10.07 12.92 -12.77
CA ASN A 136 10.73 12.50 -11.52
C ASN A 136 9.92 12.84 -10.27
N ALA A 137 9.21 13.96 -10.24
CA ALA A 137 8.41 14.39 -9.10
C ALA A 137 7.19 13.49 -8.88
N SER A 138 6.67 12.81 -9.94
CA SER A 138 5.57 11.88 -9.81
C SER A 138 5.81 10.75 -8.81
N TYR A 139 7.07 10.28 -8.67
CA TYR A 139 7.43 9.26 -7.68
C TYR A 139 7.26 9.78 -6.26
N PHE A 140 7.75 10.99 -5.98
CA PHE A 140 7.64 11.62 -4.66
C PHE A 140 6.18 11.87 -4.30
N ILE A 141 5.41 12.47 -5.23
CA ILE A 141 4.00 12.82 -4.99
C ILE A 141 3.16 11.56 -4.75
N ALA A 142 3.34 10.52 -5.55
CA ALA A 142 2.59 9.28 -5.37
C ALA A 142 2.96 8.56 -4.06
N CYS A 143 4.25 8.49 -3.70
CA CYS A 143 4.70 7.88 -2.46
C CYS A 143 4.32 8.70 -1.22
N LEU A 144 4.16 10.02 -1.32
CA LEU A 144 3.59 10.87 -0.27
C LEU A 144 2.07 10.70 -0.17
N ALA A 145 1.39 10.64 -1.31
CA ALA A 145 -0.06 10.48 -1.34
C ALA A 145 -0.52 9.15 -0.73
N CYS A 146 0.26 8.08 -0.89
CA CYS A 146 -0.09 6.74 -0.41
C CYS A 146 -0.40 6.73 1.11
N PRO A 147 0.52 7.08 2.03
CA PRO A 147 0.25 7.08 3.46
C PRO A 147 -0.79 8.13 3.87
N LEU A 148 -0.87 9.25 3.18
CA LEU A 148 -1.92 10.26 3.44
C LEU A 148 -3.31 9.71 3.10
N LEU A 149 -3.46 9.04 1.96
CA LEU A 149 -4.70 8.36 1.59
C LEU A 149 -5.05 7.25 2.58
N ASN A 150 -4.06 6.44 3.00
CA ASN A 150 -4.28 5.44 4.04
C ASN A 150 -4.87 6.07 5.31
N THR A 151 -4.24 7.12 5.80
CA THR A 151 -4.70 7.84 7.01
C THR A 151 -6.12 8.39 6.84
N VAL A 152 -6.37 9.13 5.76
CA VAL A 152 -7.68 9.76 5.53
C VAL A 152 -8.78 8.70 5.40
N LEU A 153 -8.57 7.68 4.56
CA LEU A 153 -9.57 6.65 4.31
C LEU A 153 -9.82 5.78 5.54
N PHE A 154 -8.75 5.40 6.25
CA PHE A 154 -8.86 4.61 7.47
C PHE A 154 -9.58 5.37 8.58
N MET A 155 -9.18 6.61 8.85
CA MET A 155 -9.80 7.43 9.87
C MET A 155 -11.25 7.80 9.54
N SER A 156 -11.56 8.05 8.27
CA SER A 156 -12.95 8.26 7.83
C SER A 156 -13.82 7.02 8.12
N SER A 157 -13.31 5.82 7.81
CA SER A 157 -14.02 4.56 8.09
C SER A 157 -14.16 4.32 9.62
N LEU A 158 -13.10 4.63 10.39
CA LEU A 158 -13.11 4.50 11.84
C LEU A 158 -14.17 5.40 12.47
N ILE A 159 -14.22 6.67 12.05
CA ILE A 159 -15.23 7.63 12.54
C ILE A 159 -16.63 7.16 12.15
N LEU A 160 -16.82 6.74 10.91
CA LEU A 160 -18.13 6.33 10.40
C LEU A 160 -18.73 5.17 11.19
N PHE A 161 -17.91 4.16 11.52
CA PHE A 161 -18.41 2.93 12.14
C PHE A 161 -18.22 2.84 13.66
N PHE A 162 -17.22 3.53 14.20
CA PHE A 162 -16.81 3.30 15.60
C PHE A 162 -16.79 4.57 16.46
N TYR A 163 -16.95 5.77 15.89
CA TYR A 163 -16.85 7.00 16.69
C TYR A 163 -17.81 7.06 17.88
N ASN A 164 -19.04 6.56 17.70
CA ASN A 164 -20.07 6.56 18.74
C ASN A 164 -19.98 5.37 19.72
N THR A 165 -18.92 4.58 19.68
CA THR A 165 -18.70 3.50 20.64
C THR A 165 -18.03 4.04 21.91
N ASP A 166 -18.37 3.46 23.08
CA ASP A 166 -17.81 3.87 24.36
C ASP A 166 -16.28 3.83 24.38
N TYR A 167 -15.71 2.85 23.68
CA TYR A 167 -14.25 2.69 23.59
C TYR A 167 -13.58 3.86 22.86
N VAL A 168 -14.11 4.27 21.70
CA VAL A 168 -13.52 5.38 20.90
C VAL A 168 -13.82 6.72 21.57
N GLN A 169 -14.98 6.88 22.18
CA GLN A 169 -15.33 8.08 22.96
C GLN A 169 -14.43 8.22 24.20
N GLY A 170 -14.18 7.13 24.92
CA GLY A 170 -13.22 7.12 26.04
C GLY A 170 -11.81 7.51 25.61
N LEU A 171 -11.36 7.01 24.45
CA LEU A 171 -10.07 7.37 23.87
C LEU A 171 -10.02 8.84 23.43
N ALA A 172 -11.09 9.35 22.81
CA ALA A 172 -11.20 10.75 22.42
C ALA A 172 -11.16 11.68 23.64
N ALA A 173 -11.88 11.31 24.72
CA ALA A 173 -11.86 12.06 25.98
C ALA A 173 -10.47 12.06 26.64
N SER A 174 -9.76 10.92 26.62
CA SER A 174 -8.39 10.82 27.17
C SER A 174 -7.38 11.70 26.42
N LEU A 175 -7.63 11.94 25.12
CA LEU A 175 -6.82 12.84 24.27
C LEU A 175 -7.29 14.30 24.34
N GLY A 176 -8.37 14.60 25.06
CA GLY A 176 -8.96 15.95 25.13
C GLY A 176 -9.64 16.37 23.82
N ALA A 177 -10.03 15.43 22.97
CA ALA A 177 -10.67 15.71 21.69
C ALA A 177 -12.18 15.93 21.88
N SER A 178 -12.63 17.16 21.65
CA SER A 178 -14.05 17.53 21.69
C SER A 178 -14.79 17.32 20.37
N HIS A 179 -14.07 17.05 19.28
CA HIS A 179 -14.62 16.92 17.93
C HIS A 179 -13.90 15.80 17.14
N PRO A 180 -14.59 15.05 16.24
CA PRO A 180 -13.97 13.98 15.44
C PRO A 180 -12.70 14.37 14.70
N LEU A 181 -12.65 15.58 14.12
CA LEU A 181 -11.45 16.07 13.42
C LEU A 181 -10.26 16.28 14.36
N ILE A 182 -10.52 16.82 15.57
CA ILE A 182 -9.47 17.00 16.58
C ILE A 182 -8.97 15.63 17.03
N PHE A 183 -9.87 14.66 17.22
CA PHE A 183 -9.49 13.27 17.52
C PHE A 183 -8.54 12.69 16.47
N VAL A 184 -8.85 12.86 15.17
CA VAL A 184 -7.96 12.37 14.08
C VAL A 184 -6.58 13.02 14.18
N ILE A 185 -6.51 14.34 14.34
CA ILE A 185 -5.25 15.08 14.42
C ILE A 185 -4.42 14.63 15.62
N LEU A 186 -5.03 14.47 16.78
CA LEU A 186 -4.35 14.05 18.00
C LEU A 186 -3.96 12.56 17.97
N PHE A 187 -4.83 11.71 17.42
CA PHE A 187 -4.62 10.27 17.38
C PHE A 187 -3.56 9.85 16.36
N VAL A 188 -3.57 10.46 15.16
CA VAL A 188 -2.63 10.13 14.08
C VAL A 188 -1.38 11.03 14.13
N GLY A 189 -1.55 12.30 14.39
CA GLY A 189 -0.57 13.36 14.58
C GLY A 189 0.86 13.08 14.08
N ILE A 190 1.78 12.95 15.03
CA ILE A 190 3.22 12.73 14.77
C ILE A 190 3.47 11.41 14.03
N GLN A 191 2.70 10.36 14.33
CA GLN A 191 2.83 9.03 13.70
C GLN A 191 2.61 9.12 12.19
N GLY A 192 1.52 9.74 11.75
CA GLY A 192 1.21 9.91 10.34
C GLY A 192 2.24 10.74 9.58
N ALA A 193 2.83 11.75 10.23
CA ALA A 193 3.91 12.54 9.65
C ALA A 193 5.18 11.70 9.44
N ILE A 194 5.55 10.86 10.40
CA ILE A 194 6.71 9.97 10.28
C ILE A 194 6.48 8.92 9.19
N GLU A 195 5.29 8.30 9.13
CA GLU A 195 4.92 7.35 8.08
C GLU A 195 4.97 8.01 6.69
N ALA A 196 4.45 9.23 6.56
CA ALA A 196 4.47 9.98 5.31
C ALA A 196 5.91 10.30 4.87
N ALA A 197 6.77 10.74 5.78
CA ALA A 197 8.18 11.01 5.49
C ALA A 197 8.93 9.74 5.09
N ALA A 198 8.78 8.65 5.85
CA ALA A 198 9.43 7.38 5.58
C ALA A 198 8.98 6.78 4.24
N CYS A 199 7.67 6.74 3.96
CA CYS A 199 7.13 6.23 2.70
C CYS A 199 7.58 7.08 1.51
N THR A 200 7.63 8.40 1.66
CA THR A 200 8.09 9.31 0.61
C THR A 200 9.56 9.06 0.26
N VAL A 201 10.43 8.99 1.25
CA VAL A 201 11.87 8.80 1.04
C VAL A 201 12.16 7.38 0.53
N LEU A 202 11.76 6.36 1.27
CA LEU A 202 12.04 4.97 0.93
C LEU A 202 11.29 4.52 -0.33
N GLY A 203 10.00 4.81 -0.41
CA GLY A 203 9.15 4.43 -1.54
C GLY A 203 9.61 5.08 -2.85
N SER A 204 9.93 6.37 -2.83
CA SER A 204 10.41 7.07 -4.04
C SER A 204 11.80 6.59 -4.47
N ALA A 205 12.73 6.38 -3.54
CA ALA A 205 14.07 5.87 -3.83
C ALA A 205 13.99 4.47 -4.45
N VAL A 206 13.27 3.53 -3.80
CA VAL A 206 13.10 2.15 -4.27
C VAL A 206 12.37 2.11 -5.62
N SER A 207 11.28 2.87 -5.77
CA SER A 207 10.53 2.90 -7.03
C SER A 207 11.35 3.42 -8.20
N ARG A 208 12.18 4.45 -7.99
CA ARG A 208 13.05 5.03 -9.04
C ARG A 208 14.16 4.07 -9.44
N THR A 209 14.84 3.46 -8.48
CA THR A 209 15.93 2.50 -8.75
C THR A 209 15.40 1.26 -9.45
N LEU A 210 14.28 0.69 -9.02
CA LEU A 210 13.64 -0.45 -9.68
C LEU A 210 13.12 -0.09 -11.07
N ALA A 211 12.53 1.09 -11.26
CA ALA A 211 12.10 1.54 -12.58
C ALA A 211 13.27 1.70 -13.56
N ALA A 212 14.43 2.16 -13.08
CA ALA A 212 15.66 2.23 -13.90
C ALA A 212 16.21 0.83 -14.22
N ALA A 213 16.22 -0.09 -13.26
CA ALA A 213 16.72 -1.45 -13.45
C ALA A 213 15.81 -2.29 -14.37
N LEU A 214 14.49 -2.10 -14.31
CA LEU A 214 13.54 -2.85 -15.14
C LEU A 214 13.45 -2.38 -16.59
N LYS A 215 14.02 -1.22 -16.92
CA LYS A 215 14.10 -0.69 -18.30
C LYS A 215 15.31 -1.21 -19.08
N ARG A 216 16.21 -1.96 -18.45
CA ARG A 216 17.37 -2.61 -19.10
C ARG A 216 16.97 -4.00 -19.69
#